data_e040ee993a06a4764fe834507aa29dd6
#
_entry.id   e040ee993a06a4764fe834507aa29dd6
#
_cell.length_a   1.000
_cell.length_b   1.000
_cell.length_c   1.000
_cell.angle_alpha   90.00
_cell.angle_beta   90.00
_cell.angle_gamma   90.00
#
_symmetry.space_group_name_H-M   'P 1'
#
loop_
_entity.id
_entity.type
_entity.pdbx_description
1 polymer ?
#
loop_
_entity_poly.entity_id
_entity_poly.type
_entity_poly.pdbx_seq_one_letter_code
_entity_poly.pdbx_strand_id
1 'polypeptide(L)'
;MFGKKKKDKPPRNTDSPEFRLWMAEKLDGRTLRYILEREENGVERVIAKGGILSNFEGNFSVICGEQTLFRVTSSELHAWEFLSLEGATLTGFDQIVGKERTILAYYKYYRD
;
A
#
# COMPACT_ATOMS: atom_id res chain seq x y z
N MET A 1 -12.17 -25.65 0.56
CA MET A 1 -11.90 -25.23 0.61
C MET A 1 -11.56 -24.95 0.48
N PHE A 2 -11.11 -24.96 0.67
CA PHE A 2 -10.66 -24.60 0.65
C PHE A 2 -10.00 -24.01 0.49
N GLY A 3 -10.54 -23.98 0.27
CA GLY A 3 -9.83 -23.16 -0.16
C GLY A 3 -8.60 -22.77 0.51
N LYS A 4 -7.92 -22.18 -0.14
CA LYS A 4 -6.80 -21.82 0.31
C LYS A 4 -6.98 -20.90 1.38
N LYS A 5 -6.39 -21.05 2.40
CA LYS A 5 -6.50 -20.19 3.39
C LYS A 5 -5.42 -19.25 3.44
N LYS A 6 -5.67 -18.02 3.53
CA LYS A 6 -4.66 -17.09 3.69
C LYS A 6 -4.05 -17.26 4.99
N LYS A 7 -2.81 -16.94 5.12
CA LYS A 7 -2.17 -17.01 6.36
C LYS A 7 -2.70 -15.94 7.22
N ASP A 8 -3.17 -16.27 8.38
CA ASP A 8 -3.69 -15.29 9.30
C ASP A 8 -2.62 -14.56 10.07
N LYS A 9 -1.45 -15.16 10.19
CA LYS A 9 -0.37 -14.55 10.95
C LYS A 9 0.71 -14.06 10.03
N PRO A 10 1.28 -12.91 10.33
CA PRO A 10 2.38 -12.43 9.50
C PRO A 10 3.63 -13.26 9.73
N PRO A 11 4.54 -13.28 8.79
CA PRO A 11 5.85 -13.85 9.00
C PRO A 11 6.54 -13.14 10.15
N ARG A 12 7.39 -13.86 10.87
CA ARG A 12 8.03 -13.31 12.04
C ARG A 12 8.97 -12.17 11.73
N ASN A 13 9.76 -12.31 10.69
CA ASN A 13 10.74 -11.28 10.37
C ASN A 13 10.10 -10.22 9.50
N THR A 14 9.83 -9.07 10.10
CA THR A 14 9.13 -8.01 9.38
C THR A 14 10.02 -7.31 8.36
N ASP A 15 11.31 -7.65 8.32
CA ASP A 15 12.18 -7.12 7.29
C ASP A 15 12.35 -8.07 6.12
N SER A 16 11.64 -9.19 6.13
CA SER A 16 11.84 -10.22 5.10
C SER A 16 10.96 -9.96 3.90
N PRO A 17 11.35 -10.48 2.73
CA PRO A 17 10.47 -10.39 1.57
C PRO A 17 9.15 -11.11 1.81
N GLU A 18 9.16 -12.17 2.62
CA GLU A 18 7.93 -12.88 2.94
C GLU A 18 6.94 -11.98 3.67
N PHE A 19 7.42 -11.15 4.59
CA PHE A 19 6.55 -10.25 5.30
C PHE A 19 5.99 -9.20 4.33
N ARG A 20 6.84 -8.69 3.45
CA ARG A 20 6.42 -7.67 2.49
C ARG A 20 5.36 -8.22 1.55
N LEU A 21 5.52 -9.46 1.08
CA LEU A 21 4.52 -10.08 0.24
C LEU A 21 3.22 -10.33 1.00
N TRP A 22 3.34 -10.72 2.27
CA TRP A 22 2.17 -10.94 3.11
C TRP A 22 1.38 -9.65 3.26
N MET A 23 2.07 -8.52 3.47
CA MET A 23 1.39 -7.23 3.60
C MET A 23 0.74 -6.82 2.29
N ALA A 24 1.43 -7.03 1.17
CA ALA A 24 0.87 -6.67 -0.13
C ALA A 24 -0.42 -7.45 -0.38
N GLU A 25 -0.43 -8.71 -0.01
CA GLU A 25 -1.61 -9.52 -0.19
C GLU A 25 -2.73 -9.10 0.74
N LYS A 26 -2.38 -8.75 1.97
CA LYS A 26 -3.36 -8.31 2.93
C LYS A 26 -4.05 -7.02 2.49
N LEU A 27 -3.31 -6.13 1.86
CA LEU A 27 -3.85 -4.83 1.45
C LEU A 27 -4.50 -4.85 0.08
N ASP A 28 -4.34 -5.93 -0.67
CA ASP A 28 -4.88 -6.02 -2.02
C ASP A 28 -6.38 -5.86 -2.02
N GLY A 29 -6.89 -5.04 -2.91
CA GLY A 29 -8.33 -4.86 -3.08
C GLY A 29 -8.95 -3.81 -2.19
N ARG A 30 -8.17 -3.18 -1.29
CA ARG A 30 -8.73 -2.16 -0.44
C ARG A 30 -9.11 -0.94 -1.25
N THR A 31 -10.33 -0.45 -1.06
CA THR A 31 -10.73 0.80 -1.70
C THR A 31 -10.28 1.95 -0.83
N LEU A 32 -9.97 3.07 -1.45
CA LEU A 32 -9.37 4.20 -0.76
C LEU A 32 -10.29 5.40 -0.80
N ARG A 33 -10.21 6.20 0.25
CA ARG A 33 -10.95 7.47 0.31
C ARG A 33 -10.09 8.61 -0.19
N TYR A 34 -8.82 8.62 0.19
CA TYR A 34 -7.90 9.61 -0.33
C TYR A 34 -6.47 9.12 -0.17
N ILE A 35 -5.58 9.75 -0.90
CA ILE A 35 -4.19 9.34 -1.01
C ILE A 35 -3.33 10.58 -0.83
N LEU A 36 -2.33 10.47 0.06
CA LEU A 36 -1.38 11.54 0.27
C LEU A 36 0.01 11.06 -0.07
N GLU A 37 0.87 11.99 -0.39
CA GLU A 37 2.29 11.68 -0.54
C GLU A 37 3.06 12.44 0.53
N ARG A 38 3.99 11.78 1.22
CA ARG A 38 4.87 12.42 2.17
C ARG A 38 6.14 12.79 1.45
N GLU A 39 6.45 14.07 1.41
CA GLU A 39 7.62 14.56 0.70
C GLU A 39 8.84 14.47 1.58
N GLU A 40 10.01 14.71 0.99
CA GLU A 40 11.26 14.54 1.71
C GLU A 40 11.36 15.43 2.93
N ASN A 41 10.74 16.61 2.88
CA ASN A 41 10.78 17.52 4.00
C ASN A 41 9.71 17.19 5.05
N GLY A 42 9.00 16.09 4.88
CA GLY A 42 8.00 15.68 5.85
C GLY A 42 6.61 16.23 5.61
N VAL A 43 6.45 17.12 4.65
CA VAL A 43 5.14 17.66 4.35
C VAL A 43 4.31 16.61 3.65
N GLU A 44 3.04 16.49 4.02
CA GLU A 44 2.12 15.54 3.40
C GLU A 44 1.12 16.31 2.56
N ARG A 45 0.87 15.82 1.36
CA ARG A 45 0.02 16.53 0.43
C ARG A 45 -0.94 15.54 -0.22
N VAL A 46 -2.20 15.91 -0.32
CA VAL A 46 -3.19 15.05 -0.96
C VAL A 46 -2.92 15.03 -2.46
N ILE A 47 -2.76 13.84 -3.02
CA ILE A 47 -2.50 13.71 -4.44
C ILE A 47 -3.70 13.11 -5.18
N ALA A 48 -4.65 12.51 -4.49
CA ALA A 48 -5.85 11.97 -5.15
C ALA A 48 -6.91 11.67 -4.12
N LYS A 49 -8.14 11.54 -4.59
CA LYS A 49 -9.26 11.14 -3.76
C LYS A 49 -9.88 9.92 -4.38
N GLY A 50 -10.09 8.89 -3.57
CA GLY A 50 -10.58 7.62 -4.08
C GLY A 50 -9.43 6.74 -4.52
N GLY A 51 -9.75 5.57 -5.04
CA GLY A 51 -8.74 4.67 -5.56
C GLY A 51 -8.83 3.28 -4.99
N ILE A 52 -7.86 2.47 -5.36
CA ILE A 52 -7.83 1.09 -4.90
C ILE A 52 -6.38 0.64 -4.83
N LEU A 53 -6.09 -0.27 -3.90
CA LEU A 53 -4.79 -0.92 -3.82
C LEU A 53 -4.88 -2.24 -4.56
N SER A 54 -3.84 -2.56 -5.32
CA SER A 54 -3.85 -3.76 -6.15
C SER A 54 -2.51 -4.47 -6.06
N ASN A 55 -2.53 -5.76 -5.77
CA ASN A 55 -1.32 -6.58 -5.77
C ASN A 55 -1.50 -7.58 -6.89
N PHE A 56 -0.77 -7.40 -8.00
CA PHE A 56 -1.00 -8.21 -9.17
C PHE A 56 0.31 -8.51 -9.89
N GLU A 57 0.55 -9.77 -10.11
CA GLU A 57 1.72 -10.23 -10.87
C GLU A 57 3.02 -9.65 -10.35
N GLY A 58 3.18 -9.67 -9.04
CA GLY A 58 4.42 -9.24 -8.42
C GLY A 58 4.58 -7.75 -8.24
N ASN A 59 3.57 -6.96 -8.58
CA ASN A 59 3.62 -5.52 -8.40
C ASN A 59 2.47 -5.04 -7.54
N PHE A 60 2.77 -4.11 -6.67
CA PHE A 60 1.77 -3.50 -5.81
C PHE A 60 1.54 -2.08 -6.29
N SER A 61 0.29 -1.72 -6.54
CA SER A 61 -0.04 -0.44 -7.15
C SER A 61 -1.11 0.31 -6.38
N VAL A 62 -1.03 1.63 -6.46
CA VAL A 62 -2.10 2.51 -5.98
C VAL A 62 -2.72 3.11 -7.23
N ILE A 63 -3.98 2.81 -7.45
CA ILE A 63 -4.65 3.18 -8.68
C ILE A 63 -5.84 4.07 -8.37
N CYS A 64 -5.97 5.16 -9.10
CA CYS A 64 -7.11 6.05 -8.95
C CYS A 64 -7.70 6.27 -10.34
N GLY A 65 -8.90 5.74 -10.55
CA GLY A 65 -9.50 5.79 -11.86
C GLY A 65 -8.68 4.98 -12.84
N GLU A 66 -8.24 5.61 -13.90
CA GLU A 66 -7.44 4.92 -14.90
C GLU A 66 -5.95 5.20 -14.72
N GLN A 67 -5.59 5.85 -13.64
CA GLN A 67 -4.21 6.26 -13.43
C GLN A 67 -3.56 5.46 -12.34
N THR A 68 -2.37 4.94 -12.62
CA THR A 68 -1.57 4.30 -11.60
C THR A 68 -0.67 5.38 -11.01
N LEU A 69 -0.86 5.65 -9.72
CA LEU A 69 -0.13 6.71 -9.06
C LEU A 69 1.18 6.26 -8.44
N PHE A 70 1.31 4.97 -8.19
CA PHE A 70 2.46 4.44 -7.46
C PHE A 70 2.51 2.95 -7.76
N ARG A 71 3.67 2.43 -8.10
CA ARG A 71 3.81 1.00 -8.33
C ARG A 71 5.20 0.54 -7.91
N VAL A 72 5.25 -0.48 -7.08
CA VAL A 72 6.51 -1.03 -6.60
C VAL A 72 6.47 -2.53 -6.73
N THR A 73 7.63 -3.16 -6.78
CA THR A 73 7.71 -4.61 -6.73
C THR A 73 7.19 -5.05 -5.36
N SER A 74 6.25 -5.99 -5.33
CA SER A 74 5.58 -6.36 -4.09
C SER A 74 6.55 -6.82 -3.01
N SER A 75 7.60 -7.56 -3.38
CA SER A 75 8.56 -8.03 -2.40
C SER A 75 9.46 -6.93 -1.85
N GLU A 76 9.34 -5.72 -2.41
CA GLU A 76 10.12 -4.58 -1.95
C GLU A 76 9.26 -3.50 -1.32
N LEU A 77 7.99 -3.78 -1.13
CA LEU A 77 7.06 -2.81 -0.56
C LEU A 77 7.19 -2.82 0.96
N HIS A 78 7.45 -1.67 1.55
CA HIS A 78 7.44 -1.53 3.00
C HIS A 78 6.11 -0.88 3.37
N ALA A 79 5.21 -1.67 3.92
CA ALA A 79 3.86 -1.22 4.21
C ALA A 79 3.52 -1.48 5.67
N TRP A 80 2.91 -0.50 6.30
CA TRP A 80 2.48 -0.63 7.68
C TRP A 80 1.13 0.02 7.82
N GLU A 81 0.21 -0.66 8.46
CA GLU A 81 -1.08 -0.05 8.72
C GLU A 81 -0.96 0.96 9.84
N PHE A 82 -1.73 2.04 9.76
CA PHE A 82 -1.75 3.04 10.83
C PHE A 82 -2.26 2.38 12.10
N LEU A 83 -1.86 2.91 13.24
CA LEU A 83 -2.38 2.39 14.50
C LEU A 83 -3.89 2.53 14.58
N SER A 84 -4.46 3.53 13.93
CA SER A 84 -5.90 3.73 13.91
C SER A 84 -6.60 2.74 12.97
N LEU A 85 -5.85 2.03 12.15
CA LEU A 85 -6.38 1.09 11.15
C LEU A 85 -7.20 1.80 10.06
N GLU A 86 -7.00 3.10 9.91
CA GLU A 86 -7.73 3.87 8.89
C GLU A 86 -7.00 3.92 7.57
N GLY A 87 -5.82 3.39 7.50
CA GLY A 87 -5.04 3.42 6.29
C GLY A 87 -3.69 2.78 6.48
N ALA A 88 -2.82 2.95 5.52
CA ALA A 88 -1.49 2.36 5.56
C ALA A 88 -0.47 3.30 4.95
N THR A 89 0.76 3.21 5.44
CA THR A 89 1.90 3.89 4.85
C THR A 89 2.58 2.91 3.91
N LEU A 90 2.84 3.34 2.68
CA LEU A 90 3.42 2.51 1.64
C LEU A 90 4.70 3.17 1.16
N THR A 91 5.82 2.50 1.32
CA THR A 91 7.12 3.06 0.91
C THR A 91 7.83 2.07 0.01
N GLY A 92 8.44 2.57 -1.04
CA GLY A 92 9.24 1.74 -1.91
C GLY A 92 9.66 2.50 -3.15
N PHE A 93 10.45 1.82 -3.96
CA PHE A 93 10.93 2.41 -5.20
C PHE A 93 9.78 2.39 -6.21
N ASP A 94 9.33 3.57 -6.59
CA ASP A 94 8.20 3.70 -7.49
C ASP A 94 8.67 3.58 -8.93
N GLN A 95 8.16 2.60 -9.62
CA GLN A 95 8.55 2.33 -10.99
C GLN A 95 8.06 3.41 -11.96
N ILE A 96 7.04 4.17 -11.57
CA ILE A 96 6.46 5.16 -12.45
C ILE A 96 7.34 6.39 -12.55
N VAL A 97 7.79 6.92 -11.41
CA VAL A 97 8.64 8.10 -11.44
C VAL A 97 10.11 7.78 -11.25
N GLY A 98 10.46 6.54 -10.91
CA GLY A 98 11.86 6.13 -10.84
C GLY A 98 12.58 6.59 -9.60
N LYS A 99 11.88 6.70 -8.47
CA LYS A 99 12.54 7.03 -7.21
C LYS A 99 11.73 6.50 -6.06
N GLU A 100 12.31 6.52 -4.88
CA GLU A 100 11.61 6.05 -3.69
C GLU A 100 10.59 7.07 -3.26
N ARG A 101 9.42 6.61 -2.88
CA ARG A 101 8.33 7.49 -2.47
C ARG A 101 7.62 6.88 -1.29
N THR A 102 6.95 7.72 -0.51
CA THR A 102 6.11 7.28 0.59
C THR A 102 4.70 7.80 0.36
N ILE A 103 3.77 6.88 0.30
CA ILE A 103 2.37 7.17 0.04
C ILE A 103 1.57 6.78 1.28
N LEU A 104 0.59 7.61 1.62
CA LEU A 104 -0.32 7.31 2.72
C LEU A 104 -1.68 7.08 2.10
N ALA A 105 -2.16 5.86 2.22
CA ALA A 105 -3.42 5.46 1.61
C ALA A 105 -4.46 5.29 2.70
N TYR A 106 -5.50 6.08 2.65
CA TYR A 106 -6.55 6.07 3.67
C TYR A 106 -7.74 5.28 3.17
N TYR A 107 -8.16 4.26 3.92
CA TYR A 107 -9.29 3.42 3.55
C TYR A 107 -10.61 4.07 3.86
N LYS A 108 -10.64 4.96 4.84
CA LYS A 108 -11.89 5.56 5.25
C LYS A 108 -11.64 6.92 5.83
N TYR A 109 -12.67 7.71 5.88
CA TYR A 109 -12.58 8.99 6.51
C TYR A 109 -12.48 8.80 8.01
N TYR A 110 -11.96 9.78 8.65
CA TYR A 110 -11.73 9.70 10.07
C TYR A 110 -12.99 9.31 10.84
N ARG A 111 -14.13 9.77 10.43
CA ARG A 111 -15.32 9.50 11.17
C ARG A 111 -16.27 8.54 10.50
N ASP A 112 -15.80 7.80 9.59
CA ASP A 112 -16.65 6.82 8.92
C ASP A 112 -17.17 5.74 9.85
#